data_bc5ef548ffb04457d6719061b04c6605
#
_entry.id   bc5ef548ffb04457d6719061b04c6605
#
_cell.length_a   1.000
_cell.length_b   1.000
_cell.length_c   1.000
_cell.angle_alpha   90.00
_cell.angle_beta   90.00
_cell.angle_gamma   90.00
#
_symmetry.space_group_name_H-M   'P 1'
#
loop_
_entity.id
_entity.type
_entity.pdbx_description
1 polymer ?
#
loop_
_entity_poly.entity_id
_entity_poly.type
_entity_poly.pdbx_seq_one_letter_code
_entity_poly.pdbx_strand_id
1 'polypeptide(L)'
;MNATPRWLTSEQKAAWDSFIRMQEKLIGKLTRRLQDDSGMSASEYIVLAKLTETEDGRMRFMDLAKLVEWEKSRMSHQIRRMAKRGLVAKEECPDDGRGAFIVATPAGHRAIEDAAPMHVEHVRRLFTDALTPEE
;
A
#
# COMPACT_ATOMS: atom_id res chain seq x y z
N MET A 1 -32.24 20.41 -5.54
CA MET A 1 -31.81 21.68 -4.94
C MET A 1 -30.31 21.59 -4.64
N ASN A 2 -29.54 22.51 -5.20
CA ASN A 2 -28.09 22.50 -5.04
C ASN A 2 -27.69 23.31 -3.82
N ALA A 3 -26.99 22.65 -2.90
CA ALA A 3 -26.42 23.34 -1.76
C ALA A 3 -25.22 24.19 -2.22
N THR A 4 -25.10 25.39 -1.63
CA THR A 4 -23.93 26.22 -1.88
C THR A 4 -22.69 25.51 -1.29
N PRO A 5 -21.62 25.34 -2.07
CA PRO A 5 -20.41 24.70 -1.55
C PRO A 5 -19.83 25.50 -0.38
N ARG A 6 -19.35 24.77 0.61
CA ARG A 6 -18.61 25.38 1.72
C ARG A 6 -17.15 25.45 1.31
N TRP A 7 -16.77 26.56 0.71
CA TRP A 7 -15.39 26.73 0.25
C TRP A 7 -14.41 26.82 1.43
N LEU A 8 -13.20 26.36 1.22
CA LEU A 8 -12.15 26.45 2.23
C LEU A 8 -11.80 27.92 2.48
N THR A 9 -11.50 28.25 3.72
CA THR A 9 -10.90 29.56 4.02
C THR A 9 -9.48 29.58 3.48
N SER A 10 -8.87 30.78 3.42
CA SER A 10 -7.48 30.90 2.95
C SER A 10 -6.52 30.06 3.80
N GLU A 11 -6.70 30.03 5.12
CA GLU A 11 -5.87 29.23 6.01
C GLU A 11 -6.05 27.73 5.76
N GLN A 12 -7.30 27.31 5.60
CA GLN A 12 -7.61 25.90 5.33
C GLN A 12 -7.04 25.45 3.99
N LYS A 13 -7.14 26.31 2.99
CA LYS A 13 -6.57 25.99 1.67
C LYS A 13 -5.06 25.88 1.74
N ALA A 14 -4.39 26.78 2.45
CA ALA A 14 -2.94 26.72 2.62
C ALA A 14 -2.51 25.42 3.31
N ALA A 15 -3.24 25.01 4.34
CA ALA A 15 -2.96 23.76 5.06
C ALA A 15 -3.16 22.55 4.14
N TRP A 16 -4.25 22.54 3.37
CA TRP A 16 -4.53 21.47 2.44
C TRP A 16 -3.45 21.36 1.34
N ASP A 17 -3.09 22.49 0.75
CA ASP A 17 -2.07 22.52 -0.30
C ASP A 17 -0.71 22.05 0.23
N SER A 18 -0.36 22.44 1.46
CA SER A 18 0.88 22.01 2.11
C SER A 18 0.89 20.51 2.36
N PHE A 19 -0.24 19.97 2.83
CA PHE A 19 -0.37 18.54 3.06
C PHE A 19 -0.22 17.75 1.75
N ILE A 20 -0.89 18.17 0.71
CA ILE A 20 -0.82 17.50 -0.59
C ILE A 20 0.62 17.53 -1.13
N ARG A 21 1.26 18.70 -1.06
CA ARG A 21 2.65 18.83 -1.52
C ARG A 21 3.61 17.94 -0.73
N MET A 22 3.46 17.93 0.58
CA MET A 22 4.29 17.09 1.47
C MET A 22 4.08 15.62 1.16
N GLN A 23 2.83 15.20 1.03
CA GLN A 23 2.48 13.82 0.72
C GLN A 23 3.08 13.37 -0.61
N GLU A 24 2.92 14.18 -1.66
CA GLU A 24 3.46 13.86 -2.98
C GLU A 24 4.97 13.69 -2.96
N LYS A 25 5.68 14.59 -2.30
CA LYS A 25 7.14 14.53 -2.19
C LYS A 25 7.59 13.32 -1.39
N LEU A 26 6.94 13.07 -0.26
CA LEU A 26 7.27 11.95 0.61
C LEU A 26 7.07 10.63 -0.11
N ILE A 27 5.89 10.43 -0.68
CA ILE A 27 5.57 9.18 -1.37
C ILE A 27 6.47 8.99 -2.59
N GLY A 28 6.76 10.06 -3.34
CA GLY A 28 7.66 9.99 -4.47
C GLY A 28 9.07 9.53 -4.08
N LYS A 29 9.59 10.09 -2.99
CA LYS A 29 10.91 9.69 -2.49
C LYS A 29 10.93 8.25 -2.00
N LEU A 30 9.92 7.87 -1.21
CA LEU A 30 9.83 6.50 -0.69
C LEU A 30 9.71 5.47 -1.82
N THR A 31 8.89 5.78 -2.82
CA THR A 31 8.68 4.91 -3.98
C THR A 31 9.98 4.69 -4.77
N ARG A 32 10.72 5.78 -5.02
CA ARG A 32 11.98 5.69 -5.75
C ARG A 32 13.02 4.88 -4.98
N ARG A 33 13.15 5.13 -3.68
CA ARG A 33 14.11 4.39 -2.85
C ARG A 33 13.76 2.92 -2.76
N LEU A 34 12.49 2.60 -2.61
CA LEU A 34 12.04 1.22 -2.57
C LEU A 34 12.39 0.50 -3.88
N GLN A 35 12.15 1.13 -5.01
CA GLN A 35 12.50 0.58 -6.31
C GLN A 35 14.01 0.39 -6.45
N ASP A 36 14.78 1.40 -6.04
CA ASP A 36 16.25 1.36 -6.17
C ASP A 36 16.88 0.32 -5.24
N ASP A 37 16.39 0.22 -4.01
CA ASP A 37 16.96 -0.67 -2.99
C ASP A 37 16.56 -2.12 -3.17
N SER A 38 15.34 -2.38 -3.64
CA SER A 38 14.77 -3.74 -3.63
C SER A 38 14.15 -4.18 -4.95
N GLY A 39 14.01 -3.26 -5.92
CA GLY A 39 13.32 -3.57 -7.16
C GLY A 39 11.82 -3.76 -7.00
N MET A 40 11.27 -3.36 -5.85
CA MET A 40 9.87 -3.53 -5.53
C MET A 40 9.10 -2.23 -5.75
N SER A 41 7.93 -2.30 -6.39
CA SER A 41 7.07 -1.13 -6.51
C SER A 41 6.34 -0.87 -5.19
N ALA A 42 5.87 0.37 -5.01
CA ALA A 42 5.07 0.72 -3.84
C ALA A 42 3.82 -0.14 -3.74
N SER A 43 3.16 -0.40 -4.87
CA SER A 43 1.96 -1.24 -4.90
C SER A 43 2.25 -2.67 -4.46
N GLU A 44 3.38 -3.23 -4.90
CA GLU A 44 3.80 -4.57 -4.46
C GLU A 44 4.07 -4.60 -2.96
N TYR A 45 4.76 -3.59 -2.46
CA TYR A 45 5.06 -3.50 -1.04
C TYR A 45 3.78 -3.43 -0.21
N ILE A 46 2.82 -2.58 -0.62
CA ILE A 46 1.55 -2.42 0.09
C ILE A 46 0.81 -3.76 0.18
N VAL A 47 0.69 -4.47 -0.92
CA VAL A 47 -0.02 -5.75 -0.94
C VAL A 47 0.69 -6.77 -0.05
N LEU A 48 2.00 -6.90 -0.18
CA LEU A 48 2.75 -7.85 0.63
C LEU A 48 2.73 -7.50 2.11
N ALA A 49 2.80 -6.20 2.44
CA ALA A 49 2.71 -5.76 3.83
C ALA A 49 1.38 -6.16 4.44
N LYS A 50 0.27 -5.95 3.73
CA LYS A 50 -1.04 -6.32 4.24
C LYS A 50 -1.21 -7.82 4.39
N LEU A 51 -0.74 -8.59 3.43
CA LEU A 51 -0.81 -10.05 3.52
C LEU A 51 0.04 -10.59 4.66
N THR A 52 1.27 -10.09 4.81
CA THR A 52 2.20 -10.62 5.82
C THR A 52 1.88 -10.13 7.23
N GLU A 53 1.03 -9.12 7.37
CA GLU A 53 0.50 -8.72 8.67
C GLU A 53 -0.54 -9.70 9.20
N THR A 54 -1.12 -10.53 8.34
CA THR A 54 -2.04 -11.59 8.79
C THR A 54 -1.24 -12.78 9.28
N GLU A 55 -1.86 -13.56 10.18
CA GLU A 55 -1.20 -14.70 10.81
C GLU A 55 -0.73 -15.75 9.81
N ASP A 56 -1.54 -16.01 8.79
CA ASP A 56 -1.28 -17.06 7.80
C ASP A 56 -0.84 -16.53 6.43
N GLY A 57 -0.56 -15.23 6.33
CA GLY A 57 -0.07 -14.64 5.08
C GLY A 57 -1.10 -14.59 3.96
N ARG A 58 -2.39 -14.63 4.29
CA ARG A 58 -3.44 -14.72 3.28
C ARG A 58 -4.62 -13.84 3.64
N MET A 59 -5.34 -13.41 2.62
CA MET A 59 -6.53 -12.58 2.79
C MET A 59 -7.45 -12.79 1.59
N ARG A 60 -8.75 -12.70 1.81
CA ARG A 60 -9.71 -12.75 0.71
C ARG A 60 -9.47 -11.57 -0.21
N PHE A 61 -9.59 -11.81 -1.50
CA PHE A 61 -9.38 -10.76 -2.52
C PHE A 61 -10.19 -9.50 -2.23
N MET A 62 -11.47 -9.65 -1.92
CA MET A 62 -12.33 -8.49 -1.68
C MET A 62 -11.96 -7.75 -0.40
N ASP A 63 -11.53 -8.47 0.63
CA ASP A 63 -11.09 -7.86 1.89
C ASP A 63 -9.81 -7.06 1.68
N LEU A 64 -8.88 -7.59 0.88
CA LEU A 64 -7.64 -6.88 0.56
C LEU A 64 -7.94 -5.61 -0.24
N ALA A 65 -8.81 -5.69 -1.25
CA ALA A 65 -9.19 -4.53 -2.05
C ALA A 65 -9.81 -3.43 -1.19
N LYS A 66 -10.68 -3.80 -0.25
CA LYS A 66 -11.30 -2.87 0.69
C LYS A 66 -10.27 -2.21 1.60
N LEU A 67 -9.36 -3.01 2.12
CA LEU A 67 -8.35 -2.53 3.06
C LEU A 67 -7.45 -1.47 2.44
N VAL A 68 -7.03 -1.68 1.20
CA VAL A 68 -6.17 -0.73 0.49
C VAL A 68 -6.95 0.30 -0.33
N GLU A 69 -8.27 0.18 -0.35
CA GLU A 69 -9.18 1.08 -1.06
C GLU A 69 -8.91 1.17 -2.55
N TRP A 70 -8.59 0.02 -3.14
CA TRP A 70 -8.42 -0.08 -4.59
C TRP A 70 -9.67 -0.67 -5.23
N GLU A 71 -9.99 -0.19 -6.42
CA GLU A 71 -11.06 -0.78 -7.21
C GLU A 71 -10.70 -2.21 -7.58
N LYS A 72 -11.73 -3.03 -7.78
CA LYS A 72 -11.58 -4.45 -8.11
C LYS A 72 -10.70 -4.67 -9.33
N SER A 73 -10.87 -3.86 -10.37
CA SER A 73 -10.07 -4.00 -11.60
C SER A 73 -8.60 -3.72 -11.35
N ARG A 74 -8.31 -2.68 -10.58
CA ARG A 74 -6.93 -2.35 -10.21
C ARG A 74 -6.29 -3.46 -9.39
N MET A 75 -7.03 -3.98 -8.41
CA MET A 75 -6.54 -5.07 -7.56
C MET A 75 -6.28 -6.33 -8.39
N SER A 76 -7.22 -6.71 -9.27
CA SER A 76 -7.05 -7.86 -10.15
C SER A 76 -5.80 -7.75 -11.01
N HIS A 77 -5.59 -6.57 -11.59
CA HIS A 77 -4.43 -6.32 -12.44
C HIS A 77 -3.12 -6.44 -11.64
N GLN A 78 -3.09 -5.85 -10.45
CA GLN A 78 -1.91 -5.89 -9.59
C GLN A 78 -1.60 -7.31 -9.13
N ILE A 79 -2.61 -8.06 -8.70
CA ILE A 79 -2.43 -9.44 -8.25
C ILE A 79 -1.92 -10.32 -9.39
N ARG A 80 -2.46 -10.14 -10.59
CA ARG A 80 -2.01 -10.92 -11.75
C ARG A 80 -0.52 -10.67 -12.04
N ARG A 81 -0.10 -9.42 -11.98
CA ARG A 81 1.31 -9.06 -12.20
C ARG A 81 2.21 -9.66 -11.12
N MET A 82 1.77 -9.58 -9.86
CA MET A 82 2.54 -10.13 -8.75
C MET A 82 2.62 -11.66 -8.78
N ALA A 83 1.54 -12.30 -9.20
CA ALA A 83 1.53 -13.75 -9.38
C ALA A 83 2.52 -14.19 -10.46
N LYS A 84 2.61 -13.43 -11.54
CA LYS A 84 3.59 -13.67 -12.59
C LYS A 84 5.03 -13.60 -12.07
N ARG A 85 5.27 -12.70 -11.13
CA ARG A 85 6.58 -12.55 -10.49
C ARG A 85 6.81 -13.55 -9.37
N GLY A 86 5.82 -14.38 -9.06
CA GLY A 86 5.94 -15.39 -8.03
C GLY A 86 5.82 -14.87 -6.60
N LEU A 87 5.32 -13.65 -6.43
CA LEU A 87 5.23 -13.02 -5.10
C LEU A 87 3.97 -13.40 -4.34
N VAL A 88 2.89 -13.67 -5.08
CA VAL A 88 1.62 -14.09 -4.50
C VAL A 88 1.06 -15.25 -5.31
N ALA A 89 0.13 -15.98 -4.69
CA ALA A 89 -0.65 -17.02 -5.36
C ALA A 89 -2.11 -16.78 -5.08
N LYS A 90 -2.96 -17.22 -5.99
CA LYS A 90 -4.40 -17.13 -5.86
C LYS A 90 -4.93 -18.52 -5.52
N GLU A 91 -5.66 -18.62 -4.42
CA GLU A 91 -6.29 -19.88 -4.00
C GLU A 91 -7.80 -19.74 -4.07
N GLU A 92 -8.43 -20.66 -4.76
CA GLU A 92 -9.88 -20.68 -4.85
C GLU A 92 -10.48 -21.00 -3.48
N CYS A 93 -11.67 -20.43 -3.21
CA CYS A 93 -12.45 -20.72 -2.03
C CYS A 93 -13.51 -21.76 -2.39
N PRO A 94 -13.29 -23.05 -2.17
CA PRO A 94 -14.25 -24.05 -2.60
C PRO A 94 -15.57 -24.02 -1.86
N ASP A 95 -15.59 -23.44 -0.66
CA ASP A 95 -16.76 -23.57 0.22
C ASP A 95 -17.87 -22.56 -0.04
N ASP A 96 -17.60 -21.39 -0.60
CA ASP A 96 -18.64 -20.38 -0.78
C ASP A 96 -18.71 -19.77 -2.17
N GLY A 97 -17.80 -20.11 -3.05
CA GLY A 97 -17.80 -19.62 -4.43
C GLY A 97 -17.67 -18.09 -4.56
N ARG A 98 -17.25 -17.38 -3.51
CA ARG A 98 -17.25 -15.92 -3.48
C ARG A 98 -15.88 -15.31 -3.76
N GLY A 99 -15.11 -15.96 -4.58
CA GLY A 99 -13.83 -15.41 -4.92
C GLY A 99 -12.69 -16.21 -4.33
N ALA A 100 -11.55 -15.59 -4.25
CA ALA A 100 -10.32 -16.28 -3.94
C ALA A 100 -9.62 -15.67 -2.75
N PHE A 101 -8.76 -16.46 -2.13
CA PHE A 101 -7.74 -15.94 -1.23
C PHE A 101 -6.52 -15.55 -2.02
N ILE A 102 -5.87 -14.49 -1.59
CA ILE A 102 -4.56 -14.09 -2.08
C ILE A 102 -3.57 -14.44 -1.00
N VAL A 103 -2.52 -15.15 -1.37
CA VAL A 103 -1.55 -15.71 -0.43
C VAL A 103 -0.17 -15.22 -0.79
N ALA A 104 0.57 -14.70 0.20
CA ALA A 104 1.98 -14.38 -0.01
C ALA A 104 2.77 -15.68 -0.12
N THR A 105 3.51 -15.84 -1.21
CA THR A 105 4.36 -17.02 -1.41
C THR A 105 5.60 -16.92 -0.52
N PRO A 106 6.37 -18.02 -0.36
CA PRO A 106 7.69 -17.90 0.29
C PRO A 106 8.58 -16.84 -0.34
N ALA A 107 8.56 -16.71 -1.66
CA ALA A 107 9.31 -15.66 -2.36
C ALA A 107 8.77 -14.27 -2.00
N GLY A 108 7.45 -14.12 -1.88
CA GLY A 108 6.83 -12.87 -1.45
C GLY A 108 7.22 -12.49 -0.04
N HIS A 109 7.20 -13.44 0.89
CA HIS A 109 7.66 -13.21 2.25
C HIS A 109 9.12 -12.76 2.28
N ARG A 110 10.00 -13.44 1.55
CA ARG A 110 11.41 -13.05 1.48
C ARG A 110 11.59 -11.67 0.89
N ALA A 111 10.83 -11.34 -0.15
CA ALA A 111 10.94 -10.04 -0.82
C ALA A 111 10.64 -8.89 0.15
N ILE A 112 9.55 -9.00 0.91
CA ILE A 112 9.20 -7.92 1.84
C ILE A 112 10.11 -7.91 3.06
N GLU A 113 10.53 -9.06 3.54
CA GLU A 113 11.50 -9.14 4.65
C GLU A 113 12.82 -8.46 4.27
N ASP A 114 13.26 -8.63 3.04
CA ASP A 114 14.50 -8.01 2.55
C ASP A 114 14.32 -6.52 2.33
N ALA A 115 13.14 -6.08 1.88
CA ALA A 115 12.88 -4.67 1.57
C ALA A 115 12.55 -3.84 2.81
N ALA A 116 11.93 -4.44 3.82
CA ALA A 116 11.37 -3.70 4.95
C ALA A 116 12.40 -2.91 5.77
N PRO A 117 13.59 -3.44 6.11
CA PRO A 117 14.51 -2.68 6.95
C PRO A 117 14.91 -1.32 6.36
N MET A 118 15.28 -1.29 5.09
CA MET A 118 15.64 -0.02 4.44
C MET A 118 14.43 0.88 4.23
N HIS A 119 13.29 0.30 3.91
CA HIS A 119 12.06 1.07 3.76
C HIS A 119 11.69 1.75 5.08
N VAL A 120 11.72 1.02 6.18
CA VAL A 120 11.42 1.57 7.51
C VAL A 120 12.40 2.68 7.87
N GLU A 121 13.68 2.50 7.56
CA GLU A 121 14.69 3.54 7.81
C GLU A 121 14.38 4.81 7.02
N HIS A 122 13.96 4.68 5.76
CA HIS A 122 13.56 5.86 4.97
C HIS A 122 12.31 6.51 5.51
N VAL A 123 11.33 5.74 5.97
CA VAL A 123 10.13 6.29 6.61
C VAL A 123 10.51 7.07 7.85
N ARG A 124 11.40 6.53 8.68
CA ARG A 124 11.86 7.23 9.89
C ARG A 124 12.53 8.55 9.54
N ARG A 125 13.49 8.53 8.63
CA ARG A 125 14.23 9.73 8.26
C ARG A 125 13.37 10.79 7.61
N LEU A 126 12.46 10.39 6.75
CA LEU A 126 11.70 11.34 5.94
C LEU A 126 10.42 11.79 6.61
N PHE A 127 9.91 11.04 7.58
CA PHE A 127 8.62 11.34 8.19
C PHE A 127 8.68 11.37 9.72
N THR A 128 8.87 10.21 10.37
CA THR A 128 8.71 10.16 11.84
C THR A 128 9.75 10.97 12.60
N ASP A 129 11.00 11.00 12.15
CA ASP A 129 12.06 11.76 12.82
C ASP A 129 11.84 13.27 12.67
N ALA A 130 11.03 13.70 11.71
CA ALA A 130 10.70 15.12 11.52
C ALA A 130 9.51 15.55 12.38
N LEU A 131 8.83 14.63 13.04
CA LEU A 131 7.64 14.93 13.84
C LEU A 131 8.02 15.04 15.32
N THR A 132 7.31 15.92 16.05
CA THR A 132 7.39 15.94 17.50
C THR A 132 6.37 14.92 18.05
N PRO A 133 6.50 14.53 19.35
CA PRO A 133 5.55 13.59 19.95
C PRO A 133 4.09 14.04 19.88
N GLU A 134 3.85 15.37 19.82
CA GLU A 134 2.50 15.93 19.76
C GLU A 134 1.92 15.98 18.33
N GLU A 135 2.70 15.71 17.33
CA GLU A 135 2.26 15.75 15.92
C GLU A 135 1.79 14.36 15.40
#